data_ddc31aa936db9c2e6eba8fa1991bdefe
#
_entry.id   ddc31aa936db9c2e6eba8fa1991bdefe
#
_cell.length_a   1.000
_cell.length_b   1.000
_cell.length_c   1.000
_cell.angle_alpha   90.00
_cell.angle_beta   90.00
_cell.angle_gamma   90.00
#
_symmetry.space_group_name_H-M   'P 1'
#
loop_
_entity.id
_entity.type
_entity.pdbx_description
1 polymer ?
#
loop_
_entity_poly.entity_id
_entity_poly.type
_entity_poly.pdbx_seq_one_letter_code
_entity_poly.pdbx_strand_id
1 'polypeptide(L)'
;EYVTDHHVGALASRCWPDFFTAFGTPVCAVLAMLNDLGVAASCEADTYGALSMYLGMQLTQQATFFGDPVSMDEKENTITFWHCGTAACSLAREDTGAKVDVHCNRKIGPTLDFGCKPCKEVTIFRIGKDSDGDFRFFIAGGEALDKPKQFNGTSLVVKTNADAKTIVYESVEAGWEPHFVVAYGNVAA
;
A
#
# COMPACT_ATOMS: atom_id res chain seq x y z
N GLU A 1 -8.67 -21.04 1.41
CA GLU A 1 -8.87 -22.26 0.61
C GLU A 1 -8.21 -22.10 -0.76
N TYR A 2 -8.75 -21.36 -1.74
CA TYR A 2 -8.15 -21.24 -3.09
C TYR A 2 -6.66 -20.85 -3.07
N VAL A 3 -6.28 -19.84 -2.29
CA VAL A 3 -4.89 -19.37 -2.14
C VAL A 3 -3.98 -20.49 -1.64
N THR A 4 -4.43 -21.23 -0.63
CA THR A 4 -3.67 -22.35 -0.04
C THR A 4 -3.57 -23.52 -1.01
N ASP A 5 -4.68 -23.92 -1.63
CA ASP A 5 -4.77 -25.09 -2.50
C ASP A 5 -3.97 -24.92 -3.80
N HIS A 6 -3.82 -23.67 -4.25
CA HIS A 6 -3.09 -23.33 -5.48
C HIS A 6 -1.74 -22.66 -5.24
N HIS A 7 -1.26 -22.60 -3.99
CA HIS A 7 0.02 -21.98 -3.62
C HIS A 7 0.19 -20.55 -4.14
N VAL A 8 -0.89 -19.75 -4.04
CA VAL A 8 -0.88 -18.36 -4.52
C VAL A 8 -0.14 -17.48 -3.51
N GLY A 9 1.02 -16.95 -3.89
CA GLY A 9 1.81 -16.01 -3.06
C GLY A 9 1.37 -14.56 -3.19
N ALA A 10 0.79 -14.20 -4.35
CA ALA A 10 0.30 -12.85 -4.62
C ALA A 10 -0.95 -12.88 -5.50
N LEU A 11 -1.83 -11.92 -5.32
CA LEU A 11 -3.01 -11.73 -6.18
C LEU A 11 -3.32 -10.26 -6.36
N ALA A 12 -3.97 -9.93 -7.47
CA ALA A 12 -4.49 -8.60 -7.76
C ALA A 12 -5.99 -8.68 -8.02
N SER A 13 -6.77 -7.94 -7.23
CA SER A 13 -8.24 -7.99 -7.34
C SER A 13 -8.78 -6.77 -8.06
N ARG A 14 -9.58 -6.97 -9.10
CA ARG A 14 -10.35 -5.90 -9.74
C ARG A 14 -11.55 -5.52 -8.86
N CYS A 15 -11.28 -4.68 -7.85
CA CYS A 15 -12.27 -4.27 -6.85
C CYS A 15 -13.40 -3.42 -7.44
N TRP A 16 -13.06 -2.49 -8.32
CA TRP A 16 -13.99 -1.51 -8.88
C TRP A 16 -14.11 -1.65 -10.41
N PRO A 17 -15.33 -1.63 -10.96
CA PRO A 17 -16.65 -1.67 -10.30
C PRO A 17 -17.13 -3.09 -9.96
N ASP A 18 -16.41 -4.12 -10.37
CA ASP A 18 -16.89 -5.50 -10.48
C ASP A 18 -17.34 -6.09 -9.14
N PHE A 19 -16.56 -5.94 -8.07
CA PHE A 19 -16.91 -6.47 -6.75
C PHE A 19 -18.20 -5.81 -6.21
N PHE A 20 -18.32 -4.51 -6.34
CA PHE A 20 -19.53 -3.79 -5.91
C PHE A 20 -20.76 -4.21 -6.69
N THR A 21 -20.60 -4.46 -7.99
CA THR A 21 -21.71 -4.87 -8.87
C THR A 21 -22.10 -6.31 -8.63
N ALA A 22 -21.13 -7.22 -8.49
CA ALA A 22 -21.39 -8.65 -8.35
C ALA A 22 -21.79 -9.05 -6.92
N PHE A 23 -21.21 -8.40 -5.89
CA PHE A 23 -21.36 -8.81 -4.50
C PHE A 23 -21.99 -7.75 -3.59
N GLY A 24 -22.23 -6.53 -4.08
CA GLY A 24 -22.80 -5.43 -3.28
C GLY A 24 -21.88 -4.93 -2.17
N THR A 25 -20.58 -5.25 -2.20
CA THR A 25 -19.61 -4.95 -1.13
C THR A 25 -18.23 -4.66 -1.71
N PRO A 26 -17.37 -3.85 -1.04
CA PRO A 26 -15.97 -3.75 -1.38
C PRO A 26 -15.19 -5.02 -1.02
N VAL A 27 -14.11 -5.29 -1.74
CA VAL A 27 -13.18 -6.39 -1.41
C VAL A 27 -12.08 -5.96 -0.43
N CYS A 28 -11.99 -4.68 -0.11
CA CYS A 28 -10.86 -4.08 0.62
C CYS A 28 -10.52 -4.78 1.94
N ALA A 29 -11.53 -5.06 2.78
CA ALA A 29 -11.31 -5.75 4.05
C ALA A 29 -10.79 -7.20 3.85
N VAL A 30 -11.22 -7.89 2.80
CA VAL A 30 -10.72 -9.23 2.47
C VAL A 30 -9.26 -9.17 2.03
N LEU A 31 -8.88 -8.17 1.21
CA LEU A 31 -7.49 -7.96 0.82
C LEU A 31 -6.60 -7.65 2.04
N ALA A 32 -7.09 -6.83 2.97
CA ALA A 32 -6.40 -6.55 4.23
C ALA A 32 -6.15 -7.83 5.06
N MET A 33 -7.16 -8.69 5.18
CA MET A 33 -7.02 -9.99 5.87
C MET A 33 -6.02 -10.91 5.19
N LEU A 34 -6.00 -10.96 3.86
CA LEU A 34 -5.01 -11.74 3.11
C LEU A 34 -3.60 -11.20 3.34
N ASN A 35 -3.42 -9.88 3.35
CA ASN A 35 -2.14 -9.24 3.65
C ASN A 35 -1.64 -9.57 5.06
N ASP A 36 -2.53 -9.64 6.06
CA ASP A 36 -2.18 -10.10 7.42
C ASP A 36 -1.79 -11.58 7.47
N LEU A 37 -2.31 -12.39 6.57
CA LEU A 37 -1.96 -13.81 6.44
C LEU A 37 -0.70 -14.05 5.59
N GLY A 38 0.00 -13.01 5.18
CA GLY A 38 1.22 -13.10 4.38
C GLY A 38 0.98 -13.37 2.89
N VAL A 39 -0.24 -13.18 2.41
CA VAL A 39 -0.59 -13.26 0.99
C VAL A 39 -0.68 -11.86 0.43
N ALA A 40 0.23 -11.48 -0.46
CA ALA A 40 0.25 -10.16 -1.08
C ALA A 40 -1.01 -9.95 -1.94
N ALA A 41 -1.90 -9.09 -1.47
CA ALA A 41 -3.20 -8.87 -2.09
C ALA A 41 -3.39 -7.38 -2.43
N SER A 42 -3.19 -7.03 -3.71
CA SER A 42 -3.37 -5.66 -4.21
C SER A 42 -4.81 -5.39 -4.65
N CYS A 43 -5.18 -4.13 -4.59
CA CYS A 43 -6.43 -3.58 -5.11
C CYS A 43 -6.26 -3.17 -6.57
N GLU A 44 -7.39 -2.87 -7.24
CA GLU A 44 -7.46 -2.26 -8.57
C GLU A 44 -6.77 -3.05 -9.70
N ALA A 45 -6.67 -4.37 -9.51
CA ALA A 45 -6.02 -5.31 -10.44
C ALA A 45 -4.54 -4.97 -10.72
N ASP A 46 -3.88 -4.28 -9.81
CA ASP A 46 -2.48 -3.90 -9.94
C ASP A 46 -1.55 -5.09 -9.71
N THR A 47 -1.26 -5.81 -10.80
CA THR A 47 -0.43 -7.02 -10.75
C THR A 47 1.02 -6.73 -10.34
N TYR A 48 1.61 -5.62 -10.81
CA TYR A 48 2.96 -5.23 -10.39
C TYR A 48 2.99 -4.71 -8.96
N GLY A 49 1.91 -4.09 -8.51
CA GLY A 49 1.72 -3.77 -7.11
C GLY A 49 1.69 -5.01 -6.23
N ALA A 50 0.92 -6.05 -6.62
CA ALA A 50 0.91 -7.33 -5.91
C ALA A 50 2.30 -8.00 -5.87
N LEU A 51 3.03 -7.97 -6.98
CA LEU A 51 4.40 -8.48 -7.06
C LEU A 51 5.35 -7.68 -6.15
N SER A 52 5.21 -6.36 -6.13
CA SER A 52 5.97 -5.49 -5.23
C SER A 52 5.67 -5.81 -3.76
N MET A 53 4.39 -5.93 -3.39
CA MET A 53 3.98 -6.33 -2.04
C MET A 53 4.57 -7.69 -1.65
N TYR A 54 4.50 -8.68 -2.54
CA TYR A 54 5.07 -10.00 -2.31
C TYR A 54 6.57 -9.93 -2.02
N LEU A 55 7.32 -9.22 -2.85
CA LEU A 55 8.77 -9.05 -2.65
C LEU A 55 9.06 -8.37 -1.31
N GLY A 56 8.37 -7.27 -0.99
CA GLY A 56 8.51 -6.56 0.27
C GLY A 56 8.22 -7.45 1.49
N MET A 57 7.14 -8.24 1.42
CA MET A 57 6.81 -9.21 2.48
C MET A 57 7.88 -10.29 2.64
N GLN A 58 8.44 -10.80 1.55
CA GLN A 58 9.53 -11.80 1.62
C GLN A 58 10.80 -11.23 2.24
N LEU A 59 11.15 -9.98 1.91
CA LEU A 59 12.36 -9.34 2.41
C LEU A 59 12.25 -8.89 3.87
N THR A 60 11.08 -8.39 4.29
CA THR A 60 10.88 -7.86 5.66
C THR A 60 10.24 -8.86 6.61
N GLN A 61 9.66 -9.94 6.10
CA GLN A 61 8.85 -10.90 6.87
C GLN A 61 7.67 -10.23 7.61
N GLN A 62 7.16 -9.13 7.05
CA GLN A 62 6.04 -8.35 7.58
C GLN A 62 5.09 -7.96 6.46
N ALA A 63 3.85 -7.61 6.81
CA ALA A 63 2.92 -6.99 5.88
C ALA A 63 3.49 -5.65 5.38
N THR A 64 3.18 -5.32 4.13
CA THR A 64 3.54 -4.05 3.50
C THR A 64 2.33 -3.15 3.35
N PHE A 65 2.52 -1.83 3.42
CA PHE A 65 1.49 -0.88 3.02
C PHE A 65 1.49 -0.75 1.50
N PHE A 66 0.30 -0.67 0.91
CA PHE A 66 0.09 -0.45 -0.52
C PHE A 66 -0.84 0.74 -0.71
N GLY A 67 -0.44 1.73 -1.50
CA GLY A 67 -1.26 2.92 -1.71
C GLY A 67 -0.64 4.01 -2.58
N ASP A 68 -1.44 5.05 -2.81
CA ASP A 68 -1.10 6.21 -3.63
C ASP A 68 -0.38 7.28 -2.81
N PRO A 69 0.61 7.99 -3.36
CA PRO A 69 1.14 9.23 -2.79
C PRO A 69 0.14 10.37 -3.03
N VAL A 70 -0.79 10.58 -2.10
CA VAL A 70 -1.92 11.52 -2.26
C VAL A 70 -1.65 12.94 -1.77
N SER A 71 -0.61 13.14 -0.97
CA SER A 71 -0.24 14.45 -0.42
C SER A 71 1.25 14.51 -0.14
N MET A 72 1.82 15.68 -0.26
CA MET A 72 3.21 15.97 0.01
C MET A 72 3.34 17.27 0.80
N ASP A 73 4.25 17.31 1.78
CA ASP A 73 4.66 18.51 2.50
C ASP A 73 6.14 18.76 2.26
N GLU A 74 6.46 19.81 1.50
CA GLU A 74 7.84 20.18 1.14
C GLU A 74 8.65 20.64 2.38
N LYS A 75 8.01 21.25 3.38
CA LYS A 75 8.70 21.76 4.58
C LYS A 75 9.12 20.64 5.53
N GLU A 76 8.20 19.68 5.72
CA GLU A 76 8.43 18.52 6.56
C GLU A 76 9.18 17.41 5.82
N ASN A 77 9.33 17.52 4.50
CA ASN A 77 9.89 16.53 3.59
C ASN A 77 9.16 15.18 3.70
N THR A 78 7.82 15.23 3.63
CA THR A 78 6.99 14.04 3.82
C THR A 78 6.08 13.77 2.62
N ILE A 79 5.78 12.49 2.42
CA ILE A 79 4.75 12.01 1.50
C ILE A 79 3.71 11.24 2.32
N THR A 80 2.44 11.57 2.12
CA THR A 80 1.33 10.79 2.68
C THR A 80 0.85 9.79 1.65
N PHE A 81 0.97 8.51 1.98
CA PHE A 81 0.39 7.41 1.23
C PHE A 81 -0.99 7.08 1.78
N TRP A 82 -1.91 6.77 0.89
CA TRP A 82 -3.28 6.45 1.24
C TRP A 82 -3.84 5.34 0.34
N HIS A 83 -4.74 4.54 0.90
CA HIS A 83 -5.58 3.64 0.14
C HIS A 83 -6.96 3.47 0.80
N CYS A 84 -7.92 2.95 0.05
CA CYS A 84 -9.33 2.84 0.45
C CYS A 84 -9.63 1.85 1.60
N GLY A 85 -8.61 1.29 2.26
CA GLY A 85 -8.76 0.40 3.43
C GLY A 85 -8.33 -1.04 3.18
N THR A 86 -7.24 -1.23 2.43
CA THR A 86 -6.65 -2.55 2.11
C THR A 86 -5.42 -2.90 2.95
N ALA A 87 -4.95 -1.99 3.79
CA ALA A 87 -3.78 -2.24 4.62
C ALA A 87 -4.07 -3.33 5.68
N ALA A 88 -3.10 -4.19 5.91
CA ALA A 88 -3.14 -5.22 6.93
C ALA A 88 -3.39 -4.62 8.33
N CYS A 89 -4.22 -5.26 9.15
CA CYS A 89 -4.52 -4.78 10.51
C CYS A 89 -3.27 -4.71 11.39
N SER A 90 -2.29 -5.56 11.15
CA SER A 90 -0.98 -5.57 11.84
C SER A 90 -0.16 -4.30 11.62
N LEU A 91 -0.51 -3.50 10.62
CA LEU A 91 0.11 -2.18 10.37
C LEU A 91 -0.59 -1.05 11.11
N ALA A 92 -1.71 -1.28 11.77
CA ALA A 92 -2.42 -0.24 12.51
C ALA A 92 -1.60 0.30 13.69
N ARG A 93 -1.79 1.56 14.00
CA ARG A 93 -1.24 2.18 15.23
C ARG A 93 -1.75 1.42 16.47
N GLU A 94 -0.88 1.21 17.43
CA GLU A 94 -1.21 0.47 18.65
C GLU A 94 -2.26 1.19 19.53
N ASP A 95 -2.21 2.53 19.56
CA ASP A 95 -3.10 3.35 20.38
C ASP A 95 -4.55 3.40 19.87
N THR A 96 -4.77 3.27 18.57
CA THR A 96 -6.10 3.36 17.96
C THR A 96 -6.62 2.03 17.41
N GLY A 97 -5.72 1.14 17.07
CA GLY A 97 -6.03 -0.14 16.43
C GLY A 97 -6.62 0.00 15.02
N ALA A 98 -6.85 -1.12 14.39
CA ALA A 98 -7.61 -1.19 13.14
C ALA A 98 -9.11 -1.07 13.43
N LYS A 99 -9.81 -0.28 12.62
CA LYS A 99 -11.27 -0.11 12.69
C LYS A 99 -11.91 -0.53 11.38
N VAL A 100 -13.15 -0.95 11.46
CA VAL A 100 -13.98 -1.23 10.29
C VAL A 100 -14.87 -0.02 10.00
N ASP A 101 -14.94 0.38 8.76
CA ASP A 101 -15.78 1.49 8.30
C ASP A 101 -16.35 1.17 6.89
N VAL A 102 -17.00 2.13 6.29
CA VAL A 102 -17.48 2.07 4.90
C VAL A 102 -16.41 2.60 3.95
N HIS A 103 -16.42 2.11 2.73
CA HIS A 103 -15.53 2.58 1.68
C HIS A 103 -15.68 4.10 1.48
N CYS A 104 -14.58 4.85 1.57
CA CYS A 104 -14.55 6.32 1.59
C CYS A 104 -15.35 6.97 0.45
N ASN A 105 -15.28 6.43 -0.78
CA ASN A 105 -15.95 6.97 -1.95
C ASN A 105 -17.35 6.36 -2.20
N ARG A 106 -17.51 5.05 -1.93
CA ARG A 106 -18.74 4.31 -2.29
C ARG A 106 -19.75 4.22 -1.18
N LYS A 107 -19.35 4.52 0.07
CA LYS A 107 -20.22 4.49 1.26
C LYS A 107 -20.85 3.13 1.53
N ILE A 108 -20.22 2.07 1.06
CA ILE A 108 -20.59 0.67 1.28
C ILE A 108 -19.41 0.00 1.98
N GLY A 109 -19.66 -0.82 2.98
CA GLY A 109 -18.64 -1.53 3.75
C GLY A 109 -18.74 -3.06 3.60
N PRO A 110 -17.83 -3.81 4.25
CA PRO A 110 -16.76 -3.31 5.12
C PRO A 110 -15.47 -2.94 4.38
N THR A 111 -14.75 -1.98 4.94
CA THR A 111 -13.35 -1.67 4.64
C THR A 111 -12.61 -1.32 5.93
N LEU A 112 -11.29 -1.18 5.90
CA LEU A 112 -10.54 -0.78 7.09
C LEU A 112 -10.28 0.72 7.11
N ASP A 113 -10.17 1.27 8.33
CA ASP A 113 -10.01 2.70 8.58
C ASP A 113 -9.05 2.94 9.75
N PHE A 114 -7.79 3.26 9.46
CA PHE A 114 -6.77 3.54 10.45
C PHE A 114 -5.55 4.28 9.91
N GLY A 115 -4.79 4.94 10.81
CA GLY A 115 -3.43 5.39 10.56
C GLY A 115 -2.44 4.27 10.84
N CYS A 116 -1.39 4.16 10.03
CA CYS A 116 -0.37 3.12 10.22
C CYS A 116 0.60 3.47 11.35
N LYS A 117 1.16 2.41 11.97
CA LYS A 117 2.16 2.52 13.04
C LYS A 117 3.47 3.13 12.53
N PRO A 118 4.23 3.83 13.38
CA PRO A 118 5.52 4.37 13.02
C PRO A 118 6.57 3.27 12.83
N CYS A 119 7.60 3.58 12.01
CA CYS A 119 8.78 2.74 11.85
C CYS A 119 9.98 3.61 11.43
N LYS A 120 11.11 3.45 12.10
CA LYS A 120 12.32 4.26 11.85
C LYS A 120 12.92 4.05 10.46
N GLU A 121 12.75 2.87 9.90
CA GLU A 121 13.27 2.54 8.57
C GLU A 121 12.16 1.91 7.74
N VAL A 122 11.80 2.55 6.64
CA VAL A 122 10.90 2.01 5.64
C VAL A 122 11.49 2.19 4.25
N THR A 123 11.10 1.34 3.34
CA THR A 123 11.45 1.47 1.93
C THR A 123 10.17 1.62 1.10
N ILE A 124 10.09 2.73 0.38
CA ILE A 124 9.09 2.96 -0.66
C ILE A 124 9.64 2.29 -1.92
N PHE A 125 8.89 1.38 -2.50
CA PHE A 125 9.35 0.77 -3.74
C PHE A 125 8.21 0.33 -4.65
N ARG A 126 8.54 0.12 -5.91
CA ARG A 126 7.65 -0.47 -6.90
C ARG A 126 8.44 -1.20 -7.97
N ILE A 127 7.89 -2.31 -8.43
CA ILE A 127 8.30 -3.01 -9.64
C ILE A 127 7.38 -2.55 -10.77
N GLY A 128 7.96 -2.27 -11.92
CA GLY A 128 7.22 -1.92 -13.14
C GLY A 128 7.98 -2.36 -14.37
N LYS A 129 7.48 -1.97 -15.52
CA LYS A 129 8.18 -2.13 -16.79
C LYS A 129 8.36 -0.78 -17.47
N ASP A 130 9.43 -0.65 -18.21
CA ASP A 130 9.64 0.49 -19.12
C ASP A 130 8.95 0.29 -20.47
N SER A 131 9.16 1.23 -21.40
CA SER A 131 8.59 1.19 -22.75
C SER A 131 9.09 0.02 -23.59
N ASP A 132 10.26 -0.52 -23.30
CA ASP A 132 10.90 -1.62 -24.01
C ASP A 132 10.48 -2.98 -23.41
N GLY A 133 9.75 -2.96 -22.31
CA GLY A 133 9.24 -4.13 -21.59
C GLY A 133 10.22 -4.71 -20.58
N ASP A 134 11.32 -4.03 -20.29
CA ASP A 134 12.29 -4.41 -19.30
C ASP A 134 11.81 -4.07 -17.90
N PHE A 135 12.13 -4.91 -16.92
CA PHE A 135 11.79 -4.65 -15.53
C PHE A 135 12.61 -3.48 -14.98
N ARG A 136 11.92 -2.57 -14.30
CA ARG A 136 12.52 -1.46 -13.57
C ARG A 136 12.04 -1.44 -12.13
N PHE A 137 12.85 -0.84 -11.27
CA PHE A 137 12.58 -0.72 -9.84
C PHE A 137 12.61 0.75 -9.43
N PHE A 138 11.59 1.18 -8.72
CA PHE A 138 11.62 2.41 -7.95
C PHE A 138 11.97 2.09 -6.51
N ILE A 139 12.94 2.78 -5.91
CA ILE A 139 13.36 2.55 -4.53
C ILE A 139 13.70 3.89 -3.88
N ALA A 140 13.09 4.17 -2.73
CA ALA A 140 13.41 5.33 -1.90
C ALA A 140 13.28 4.97 -0.41
N GLY A 141 14.24 5.39 0.40
CA GLY A 141 14.23 5.17 1.84
C GLY A 141 13.53 6.29 2.61
N GLY A 142 13.03 5.97 3.81
CA GLY A 142 12.42 6.95 4.69
C GLY A 142 12.09 6.40 6.07
N GLU A 143 11.33 7.20 6.83
CA GLU A 143 10.80 6.89 8.16
C GLU A 143 9.27 7.03 8.13
N ALA A 144 8.54 6.00 8.55
CA ALA A 144 7.11 6.11 8.82
C ALA A 144 6.89 6.87 10.13
N LEU A 145 6.28 8.03 10.03
CA LEU A 145 6.11 8.94 11.17
C LEU A 145 4.95 8.51 12.08
N ASP A 146 5.07 8.84 13.35
CA ASP A 146 4.00 8.70 14.33
C ASP A 146 2.93 9.78 14.11
N LYS A 147 2.08 9.61 13.12
CA LYS A 147 1.00 10.52 12.78
C LYS A 147 -0.36 9.82 12.88
N PRO A 148 -1.41 10.54 13.30
CA PRO A 148 -2.77 10.00 13.25
C PRO A 148 -3.19 9.74 11.80
N LYS A 149 -4.30 9.02 11.65
CA LYS A 149 -4.94 8.83 10.34
C LYS A 149 -5.17 10.18 9.64
N GLN A 150 -4.76 10.29 8.37
CA GLN A 150 -4.84 11.53 7.60
C GLN A 150 -6.11 11.61 6.75
N PHE A 151 -6.62 10.48 6.27
CA PHE A 151 -7.78 10.37 5.39
C PHE A 151 -8.64 9.18 5.81
N ASN A 152 -9.91 9.16 5.40
CA ASN A 152 -10.78 7.98 5.56
C ASN A 152 -10.26 6.82 4.70
N GLY A 153 -10.19 5.64 5.27
CA GLY A 153 -9.45 4.50 4.75
C GLY A 153 -8.16 4.30 5.53
N THR A 154 -7.11 3.83 4.89
CA THR A 154 -5.80 3.63 5.55
C THR A 154 -4.77 4.62 5.04
N SER A 155 -3.97 5.19 5.94
CA SER A 155 -2.96 6.18 5.58
C SER A 155 -1.67 6.01 6.36
N LEU A 156 -0.57 6.39 5.71
CA LEU A 156 0.79 6.34 6.22
C LEU A 156 1.54 7.60 5.81
N VAL A 157 2.17 8.29 6.76
CA VAL A 157 3.02 9.46 6.48
C VAL A 157 4.48 9.03 6.54
N VAL A 158 5.21 9.19 5.44
CA VAL A 158 6.63 8.86 5.34
C VAL A 158 7.45 10.13 5.18
N LYS A 159 8.39 10.35 6.10
CA LYS A 159 9.48 11.32 5.91
C LYS A 159 10.56 10.67 5.06
N THR A 160 10.82 11.23 3.89
CA THR A 160 11.73 10.63 2.92
C THR A 160 13.18 11.06 3.15
N ASN A 161 14.15 10.16 2.87
CA ASN A 161 15.58 10.49 2.95
C ASN A 161 16.01 11.43 1.82
N ALA A 162 15.48 11.26 0.62
CA ALA A 162 15.61 12.19 -0.49
C ALA A 162 14.53 13.27 -0.43
N ASP A 163 14.63 14.29 -1.28
CA ASP A 163 13.63 15.34 -1.38
C ASP A 163 12.26 14.78 -1.84
N ALA A 164 11.22 14.96 -1.03
CA ALA A 164 9.88 14.43 -1.27
C ALA A 164 9.29 14.93 -2.60
N LYS A 165 9.55 16.21 -2.94
CA LYS A 165 9.10 16.81 -4.19
C LYS A 165 9.74 16.12 -5.39
N THR A 166 11.05 15.92 -5.35
CA THR A 166 11.80 15.20 -6.38
C THR A 166 11.23 13.79 -6.56
N ILE A 167 11.03 13.03 -5.46
CA ILE A 167 10.46 11.69 -5.51
C ILE A 167 9.11 11.68 -6.24
N VAL A 168 8.19 12.58 -5.88
CA VAL A 168 6.84 12.61 -6.46
C VAL A 168 6.89 13.04 -7.92
N TYR A 169 7.59 14.12 -8.25
CA TYR A 169 7.62 14.63 -9.61
C TYR A 169 8.36 13.70 -10.58
N GLU A 170 9.52 13.17 -10.20
CA GLU A 170 10.25 12.22 -11.03
C GLU A 170 9.50 10.90 -11.22
N SER A 171 8.75 10.44 -10.22
CA SER A 171 7.92 9.25 -10.40
C SER A 171 6.83 9.46 -11.47
N VAL A 172 6.21 10.64 -11.52
CA VAL A 172 5.21 10.98 -12.54
C VAL A 172 5.86 11.16 -13.92
N GLU A 173 6.97 11.89 -14.00
CA GLU A 173 7.70 12.11 -15.26
C GLU A 173 8.25 10.83 -15.88
N ALA A 174 8.71 9.90 -15.02
CA ALA A 174 9.17 8.58 -15.45
C ALA A 174 8.02 7.59 -15.77
N GLY A 175 6.76 8.03 -15.66
CA GLY A 175 5.58 7.22 -15.99
C GLY A 175 5.41 6.01 -15.06
N TRP A 176 5.66 6.17 -13.75
CA TRP A 176 5.30 5.16 -12.77
C TRP A 176 3.79 5.14 -12.55
N GLU A 177 3.24 3.94 -12.38
CA GLU A 177 1.85 3.77 -11.95
C GLU A 177 1.66 4.33 -10.52
N PRO A 178 0.43 4.76 -10.15
CA PRO A 178 0.22 5.56 -8.94
C PRO A 178 0.47 4.82 -7.63
N HIS A 179 0.26 3.50 -7.59
CA HIS A 179 0.46 2.75 -6.36
C HIS A 179 1.93 2.46 -6.07
N PHE A 180 2.32 2.70 -4.84
CA PHE A 180 3.62 2.28 -4.29
C PHE A 180 3.43 1.35 -3.10
N VAL A 181 4.45 0.56 -2.85
CA VAL A 181 4.56 -0.28 -1.65
C VAL A 181 5.47 0.40 -0.66
N VAL A 182 5.07 0.44 0.61
CA VAL A 182 5.96 0.83 1.71
C VAL A 182 6.22 -0.40 2.57
N ALA A 183 7.43 -0.92 2.47
CA ALA A 183 7.92 -2.03 3.28
C ALA A 183 8.48 -1.51 4.61
N TYR A 184 8.14 -2.19 5.70
CA TYR A 184 8.60 -1.85 7.05
C TYR A 184 9.97 -2.48 7.29
N GLY A 185 11.01 -1.75 6.93
CA GLY A 185 12.41 -2.14 6.97
C GLY A 185 13.22 -1.55 5.80
N ASN A 186 14.53 -1.68 5.88
CA ASN A 186 15.43 -1.30 4.80
C ASN A 186 15.63 -2.51 3.86
N VAL A 187 15.03 -2.45 2.67
CA VAL A 187 15.16 -3.48 1.63
C VAL A 187 16.03 -3.00 0.44
N ALA A 188 16.63 -1.82 0.57
CA ALA A 188 17.49 -1.24 -0.45
C ALA A 188 18.99 -1.59 -0.25
N ALA A 189 19.32 -2.31 0.82
CA ALA A 189 20.69 -2.70 1.18
C ALA A 189 21.13 -3.99 0.51
#